data_20798bb8f3be9de8e715dd6ce3b69819
#
_entry.id   20798bb8f3be9de8e715dd6ce3b69819
#
_cell.length_a   1.000
_cell.length_b   1.000
_cell.length_c   1.000
_cell.angle_alpha   90.00
_cell.angle_beta   90.00
_cell.angle_gamma   90.00
#
_symmetry.space_group_name_H-M   'P 1'
#
loop_
_entity.id
_entity.type
_entity.pdbx_description
1 polymer ?
#
loop_
_entity_poly.entity_id
_entity_poly.type
_entity_poly.pdbx_seq_one_letter_code
_entity_poly.pdbx_strand_id
1 'polypeptide(L)'
;MTRRLTVKERVESLNIIDDSLFHKMAEDIGFCEEMISTILGEPVEVLEVTPQTSLKNLQGRSVITDALCKMKNGKLCITEVQKANDDDHVRRVRFDTSCVTVNMMNTGTEFKEVPDVIAIFISKFDIFKAGKTVYHIDRIIRETGKNNDNGLQEIYVNTKYDDGTEIAELMRIFSRNDAYDFEKFPKTSARKQNFLVNEGGKEAMCEIVEEYAREVAQEQAEEHVRKLFENGASMELVKMSITSLSEEILQQIYESVKGTA
;
A
#
# COMPACT_ATOMS: atom_id res chain seq x y z
N MET A 1 -3.80 14.83 -29.56
CA MET A 1 -3.20 13.50 -29.28
C MET A 1 -2.12 13.69 -28.21
N THR A 2 -2.35 13.20 -27.00
CA THR A 2 -1.34 13.25 -25.91
C THR A 2 -0.23 12.26 -26.25
N ARG A 3 0.99 12.74 -26.36
CA ARG A 3 2.17 11.88 -26.61
C ARG A 3 2.26 10.83 -25.50
N ARG A 4 2.34 9.56 -25.86
CA ARG A 4 2.53 8.46 -24.91
C ARG A 4 3.98 8.55 -24.39
N LEU A 5 4.15 8.66 -23.06
CA LEU A 5 5.46 8.70 -22.44
C LEU A 5 6.18 7.36 -22.67
N THR A 6 7.49 7.41 -22.89
CA THR A 6 8.36 6.23 -22.85
C THR A 6 8.44 5.69 -21.43
N VAL A 7 8.87 4.43 -21.26
CA VAL A 7 9.05 3.83 -19.92
C VAL A 7 10.02 4.65 -19.08
N LYS A 8 11.12 5.11 -19.67
CA LYS A 8 12.11 5.96 -19.00
C LYS A 8 11.50 7.28 -18.52
N GLU A 9 10.71 7.96 -19.37
CA GLU A 9 10.00 9.18 -18.99
C GLU A 9 8.98 8.93 -17.88
N ARG A 10 8.35 7.74 -17.84
CA ARG A 10 7.47 7.34 -16.75
C ARG A 10 8.22 7.18 -15.45
N VAL A 11 9.35 6.45 -15.45
CA VAL A 11 10.20 6.28 -14.26
C VAL A 11 10.63 7.63 -13.71
N GLU A 12 11.09 8.55 -14.57
CA GLU A 12 11.51 9.90 -14.16
C GLU A 12 10.36 10.74 -13.58
N SER A 13 9.11 10.41 -13.88
CA SER A 13 7.94 11.09 -13.34
C SER A 13 7.36 10.45 -12.08
N LEU A 14 7.90 9.30 -11.62
CA LEU A 14 7.42 8.63 -10.41
C LEU A 14 7.67 9.46 -9.16
N ASN A 15 6.79 9.28 -8.21
CA ASN A 15 6.90 9.79 -6.85
C ASN A 15 6.83 8.63 -5.87
N ILE A 16 7.30 8.78 -4.64
CA ILE A 16 7.23 7.68 -3.65
C ILE A 16 5.79 7.25 -3.37
N ILE A 17 4.81 8.15 -3.55
CA ILE A 17 3.38 7.83 -3.44
C ILE A 17 2.86 6.96 -4.58
N ASP A 18 3.66 6.64 -5.60
CA ASP A 18 3.33 5.68 -6.65
C ASP A 18 3.67 4.27 -6.18
N ASP A 19 2.73 3.34 -6.25
CA ASP A 19 2.83 1.97 -5.72
C ASP A 19 4.14 1.29 -6.12
N SER A 20 4.49 1.31 -7.43
CA SER A 20 5.68 0.66 -7.95
C SER A 20 6.99 1.23 -7.36
N LEU A 21 7.07 2.54 -7.10
CA LEU A 21 8.24 3.13 -6.45
C LEU A 21 8.20 2.89 -4.94
N PHE A 22 7.03 3.02 -4.29
CA PHE A 22 6.91 2.78 -2.86
C PHE A 22 7.32 1.36 -2.48
N HIS A 23 6.86 0.34 -3.22
CA HIS A 23 7.25 -1.05 -2.98
C HIS A 23 8.77 -1.23 -3.02
N LYS A 24 9.46 -0.60 -3.97
CA LYS A 24 10.92 -0.64 -4.04
C LYS A 24 11.61 0.15 -2.93
N MET A 25 11.05 1.27 -2.54
CA MET A 25 11.53 2.02 -1.38
C MET A 25 11.40 1.18 -0.10
N ALA A 26 10.25 0.52 0.09
CA ALA A 26 9.93 -0.27 1.27
C ALA A 26 10.74 -1.57 1.42
N GLU A 27 11.48 -2.03 0.42
CA GLU A 27 12.45 -3.12 0.58
C GLU A 27 13.63 -2.78 1.50
N ASP A 28 13.82 -1.50 1.83
CA ASP A 28 14.92 -1.02 2.66
C ASP A 28 14.47 -0.72 4.09
N ILE A 29 15.05 -1.43 5.05
CA ILE A 29 14.77 -1.23 6.48
C ILE A 29 15.02 0.22 6.89
N GLY A 30 16.10 0.83 6.41
CA GLY A 30 16.46 2.20 6.77
C GLY A 30 15.45 3.23 6.29
N PHE A 31 14.87 3.05 5.10
CA PHE A 31 13.75 3.87 4.62
C PHE A 31 12.51 3.70 5.52
N CYS A 32 12.15 2.46 5.85
CA CYS A 32 10.99 2.19 6.70
C CYS A 32 11.16 2.77 8.10
N GLU A 33 12.35 2.62 8.71
CA GLU A 33 12.66 3.22 10.01
C GLU A 33 12.53 4.74 9.99
N GLU A 34 13.13 5.40 8.99
CA GLU A 34 13.08 6.86 8.88
C GLU A 34 11.64 7.35 8.70
N MET A 35 10.88 6.71 7.82
CA MET A 35 9.48 7.04 7.56
C MET A 35 8.60 6.85 8.82
N ILE A 36 8.68 5.66 9.43
CA ILE A 36 7.84 5.31 10.58
C ILE A 36 8.22 6.19 11.78
N SER A 37 9.53 6.39 12.05
CA SER A 37 10.00 7.25 13.14
C SER A 37 9.51 8.68 13.00
N THR A 38 9.55 9.24 11.78
CA THR A 38 9.07 10.59 11.49
C THR A 38 7.56 10.71 11.74
N ILE A 39 6.77 9.73 11.29
CA ILE A 39 5.31 9.77 11.43
C ILE A 39 4.88 9.56 12.88
N LEU A 40 5.58 8.70 13.63
CA LEU A 40 5.30 8.48 15.06
C LEU A 40 5.87 9.57 15.98
N GLY A 41 6.82 10.37 15.49
CA GLY A 41 7.51 11.38 16.30
C GLY A 41 8.46 10.81 17.35
N GLU A 42 8.85 9.54 17.22
CA GLU A 42 9.78 8.83 18.10
C GLU A 42 10.68 7.87 17.32
N PRO A 43 11.91 7.63 17.77
CA PRO A 43 12.80 6.68 17.11
C PRO A 43 12.24 5.25 17.16
N VAL A 44 12.20 4.60 16.00
CA VAL A 44 11.76 3.23 15.83
C VAL A 44 12.90 2.39 15.25
N GLU A 45 13.09 1.18 15.73
CA GLU A 45 13.97 0.18 15.14
C GLU A 45 13.12 -0.90 14.46
N VAL A 46 13.32 -1.08 13.14
CA VAL A 46 12.64 -2.09 12.33
C VAL A 46 13.54 -3.31 12.19
N LEU A 47 13.05 -4.49 12.58
CA LEU A 47 13.80 -5.74 12.47
C LEU A 47 13.63 -6.43 11.12
N GLU A 48 12.45 -6.31 10.55
CA GLU A 48 12.06 -7.01 9.32
C GLU A 48 11.05 -6.17 8.56
N VAL A 49 11.18 -6.15 7.25
CA VAL A 49 10.21 -5.57 6.32
C VAL A 49 9.83 -6.63 5.30
N THR A 50 8.54 -6.82 5.10
CA THR A 50 8.00 -7.62 4.01
C THR A 50 7.16 -6.72 3.11
N PRO A 51 7.71 -6.27 1.97
CA PRO A 51 6.95 -5.50 0.97
C PRO A 51 5.93 -6.42 0.30
N GLN A 52 4.80 -5.84 -0.14
CA GLN A 52 3.74 -6.56 -0.84
C GLN A 52 3.29 -7.85 -0.13
N THR A 53 3.09 -7.77 1.18
CA THR A 53 2.70 -8.95 1.96
C THR A 53 1.28 -9.40 1.61
N SER A 54 1.16 -10.57 0.97
CA SER A 54 -0.13 -11.20 0.72
C SER A 54 -0.57 -12.03 1.93
N LEU A 55 -1.62 -11.57 2.60
CA LEU A 55 -2.25 -12.29 3.71
C LEU A 55 -3.48 -13.01 3.20
N LYS A 56 -3.39 -14.34 3.16
CA LYS A 56 -4.50 -15.18 2.68
C LYS A 56 -5.59 -15.25 3.72
N ASN A 57 -6.82 -14.89 3.33
CA ASN A 57 -8.00 -15.14 4.13
C ASN A 57 -8.63 -16.46 3.67
N LEU A 58 -8.97 -17.32 4.64
CA LEU A 58 -9.54 -18.66 4.36
C LEU A 58 -10.96 -18.62 3.73
N GLN A 59 -11.68 -17.50 3.86
CA GLN A 59 -13.09 -17.41 3.49
C GLN A 59 -13.45 -16.16 2.66
N GLY A 60 -12.48 -15.50 2.02
CA GLY A 60 -12.82 -14.30 1.27
C GLY A 60 -11.64 -13.57 0.66
N ARG A 61 -11.77 -12.25 0.55
CA ARG A 61 -10.79 -11.36 -0.04
C ARG A 61 -9.47 -11.42 0.73
N SER A 62 -8.39 -11.76 0.04
CA SER A 62 -7.02 -11.63 0.57
C SER A 62 -6.63 -10.16 0.68
N VAL A 63 -5.70 -9.87 1.59
CA VAL A 63 -5.10 -8.55 1.75
C VAL A 63 -3.70 -8.57 1.18
N ILE A 64 -3.34 -7.54 0.45
CA ILE A 64 -1.97 -7.24 0.08
C ILE A 64 -1.67 -5.89 0.71
N THR A 65 -0.75 -5.86 1.68
CA THR A 65 -0.26 -4.61 2.25
C THR A 65 0.97 -4.15 1.49
N ASP A 66 1.12 -2.84 1.29
CA ASP A 66 2.28 -2.30 0.56
C ASP A 66 3.58 -2.53 1.33
N ALA A 67 3.55 -2.43 2.66
CA ALA A 67 4.64 -2.85 3.53
C ALA A 67 4.13 -3.33 4.88
N LEU A 68 4.71 -4.42 5.39
CA LEU A 68 4.54 -4.90 6.76
C LEU A 68 5.90 -4.89 7.46
N CYS A 69 6.03 -4.09 8.51
CA CYS A 69 7.23 -3.95 9.31
C CYS A 69 7.04 -4.58 10.69
N LYS A 70 8.03 -5.36 11.13
CA LYS A 70 8.13 -5.86 12.50
C LYS A 70 9.11 -5.00 13.26
N MET A 71 8.64 -4.34 14.30
CA MET A 71 9.47 -3.45 15.12
C MET A 71 10.10 -4.20 16.30
N LYS A 72 11.22 -3.69 16.79
CA LYS A 72 11.98 -4.27 17.91
C LYS A 72 11.17 -4.35 19.21
N ASN A 73 10.26 -3.42 19.43
CA ASN A 73 9.34 -3.42 20.57
C ASN A 73 8.22 -4.46 20.46
N GLY A 74 8.21 -5.29 19.41
CA GLY A 74 7.22 -6.33 19.17
C GLY A 74 5.96 -5.87 18.44
N LYS A 75 5.78 -4.57 18.21
CA LYS A 75 4.64 -4.04 17.44
C LYS A 75 4.82 -4.32 15.95
N LEU A 76 3.70 -4.43 15.25
CA LEU A 76 3.63 -4.50 13.79
C LEU A 76 3.24 -3.15 13.24
N CYS A 77 3.82 -2.75 12.13
CA CYS A 77 3.41 -1.56 11.41
C CYS A 77 3.08 -1.93 9.97
N ILE A 78 1.85 -1.69 9.54
CA ILE A 78 1.45 -1.76 8.13
C ILE A 78 1.45 -0.36 7.55
N THR A 79 1.95 -0.24 6.32
CA THR A 79 1.90 1.01 5.58
C THR A 79 1.20 0.76 4.25
N GLU A 80 0.27 1.64 3.92
CA GLU A 80 -0.46 1.67 2.65
C GLU A 80 -0.27 3.04 2.00
N VAL A 81 -0.04 3.08 0.70
CA VAL A 81 -0.01 4.31 -0.09
C VAL A 81 -1.16 4.33 -1.08
N GLN A 82 -1.80 5.50 -1.27
CA GLN A 82 -2.98 5.60 -2.13
C GLN A 82 -3.03 6.92 -2.89
N LYS A 83 -3.15 6.83 -4.23
CA LYS A 83 -3.26 8.01 -5.09
C LYS A 83 -4.71 8.40 -5.40
N ALA A 84 -5.58 7.43 -5.60
CA ALA A 84 -6.97 7.63 -5.99
C ALA A 84 -7.90 7.57 -4.79
N ASN A 85 -8.92 8.42 -4.76
CA ASN A 85 -9.96 8.42 -3.73
C ASN A 85 -11.22 7.76 -4.32
N ASP A 86 -11.16 6.47 -4.52
CA ASP A 86 -12.11 5.65 -5.26
C ASP A 86 -12.77 4.54 -4.43
N ASP A 87 -12.41 4.41 -3.15
CA ASP A 87 -12.94 3.39 -2.24
C ASP A 87 -13.19 3.94 -0.83
N ASP A 88 -13.77 3.12 0.06
CA ASP A 88 -13.89 3.40 1.50
C ASP A 88 -12.61 2.99 2.22
N HIS A 89 -11.62 3.87 2.17
CA HIS A 89 -10.28 3.60 2.70
C HIS A 89 -10.26 3.37 4.22
N VAL A 90 -11.17 3.98 4.98
CA VAL A 90 -11.27 3.75 6.44
C VAL A 90 -11.73 2.32 6.73
N ARG A 91 -12.69 1.80 5.96
CA ARG A 91 -13.10 0.38 6.08
C ARG A 91 -12.01 -0.57 5.59
N ARG A 92 -11.27 -0.18 4.55
CA ARG A 92 -10.12 -0.94 4.06
C ARG A 92 -9.06 -1.08 5.16
N VAL A 93 -8.61 0.01 5.76
CA VAL A 93 -7.62 -0.02 6.86
C VAL A 93 -8.09 -0.92 8.01
N ARG A 94 -9.37 -0.84 8.41
CA ARG A 94 -9.93 -1.74 9.42
C ARG A 94 -9.88 -3.21 9.00
N PHE A 95 -10.17 -3.51 7.74
CA PHE A 95 -10.11 -4.88 7.22
C PHE A 95 -8.67 -5.39 7.21
N ASP A 96 -7.73 -4.59 6.70
CA ASP A 96 -6.32 -4.94 6.58
C ASP A 96 -5.69 -5.19 7.95
N THR A 97 -5.92 -4.32 8.94
CA THR A 97 -5.44 -4.49 10.32
C THR A 97 -6.01 -5.74 10.99
N SER A 98 -7.28 -6.07 10.71
CA SER A 98 -7.91 -7.29 11.22
C SER A 98 -7.27 -8.53 10.61
N CYS A 99 -7.01 -8.53 9.31
CA CYS A 99 -6.32 -9.64 8.62
C CYS A 99 -4.90 -9.83 9.14
N VAL A 100 -4.13 -8.74 9.34
CA VAL A 100 -2.79 -8.80 9.93
C VAL A 100 -2.86 -9.42 11.33
N THR A 101 -3.73 -8.93 12.19
CA THR A 101 -3.90 -9.45 13.55
C THR A 101 -4.17 -10.95 13.55
N VAL A 102 -5.12 -11.42 12.73
CA VAL A 102 -5.49 -12.84 12.66
C VAL A 102 -4.35 -13.70 12.11
N ASN A 103 -3.64 -13.25 11.08
CA ASN A 103 -2.56 -14.02 10.45
C ASN A 103 -1.30 -14.10 11.33
N MET A 104 -1.11 -13.16 12.26
CA MET A 104 0.03 -13.17 13.19
C MET A 104 -0.24 -13.94 14.47
N MET A 105 -1.45 -14.47 14.65
CA MET A 105 -1.83 -15.27 15.80
C MET A 105 -1.64 -16.76 15.53
N ASN A 106 -0.99 -17.46 16.43
CA ASN A 106 -0.89 -18.92 16.41
C ASN A 106 -2.05 -19.57 17.18
N THR A 107 -2.41 -20.79 16.79
CA THR A 107 -3.40 -21.58 17.52
C THR A 107 -2.97 -21.76 18.98
N GLY A 108 -3.83 -21.40 19.92
CA GLY A 108 -3.57 -21.53 21.36
C GLY A 108 -2.87 -20.33 22.00
N THR A 109 -2.56 -19.27 21.25
CA THR A 109 -2.04 -18.00 21.78
C THR A 109 -3.09 -17.32 22.66
N GLU A 110 -2.69 -16.81 23.84
CA GLU A 110 -3.59 -16.05 24.71
C GLU A 110 -3.89 -14.66 24.16
N PHE A 111 -5.09 -14.12 24.42
CA PHE A 111 -5.46 -12.77 23.92
C PHE A 111 -4.56 -11.63 24.38
N LYS A 112 -3.88 -11.80 25.53
CA LYS A 112 -2.87 -10.81 25.99
C LYS A 112 -1.62 -10.75 25.11
N GLU A 113 -1.40 -11.75 24.26
CA GLU A 113 -0.25 -11.87 23.34
C GLU A 113 -0.62 -11.43 21.90
N VAL A 114 -1.86 -10.94 21.69
CA VAL A 114 -2.25 -10.33 20.42
C VAL A 114 -1.31 -9.15 20.14
N PRO A 115 -0.62 -9.13 18.99
CA PRO A 115 0.33 -8.07 18.70
C PRO A 115 -0.35 -6.71 18.53
N ASP A 116 0.29 -5.67 19.03
CA ASP A 116 -0.10 -4.31 18.70
C ASP A 116 0.16 -4.04 17.22
N VAL A 117 -0.80 -3.40 16.55
CA VAL A 117 -0.73 -3.05 15.14
C VAL A 117 -0.86 -1.54 14.96
N ILE A 118 0.09 -0.95 14.26
CA ILE A 118 0.03 0.43 13.80
C ILE A 118 -0.27 0.41 12.30
N ALA A 119 -1.34 1.08 11.89
CA ALA A 119 -1.67 1.27 10.48
C ALA A 119 -1.34 2.70 10.07
N ILE A 120 -0.43 2.87 9.14
CA ILE A 120 -0.09 4.14 8.51
C ILE A 120 -0.66 4.14 7.09
N PHE A 121 -1.64 5.00 6.83
CA PHE A 121 -2.24 5.17 5.53
C PHE A 121 -1.82 6.53 4.93
N ILE A 122 -1.02 6.49 3.87
CA ILE A 122 -0.49 7.68 3.20
C ILE A 122 -1.25 7.92 1.91
N SER A 123 -1.87 9.08 1.76
CA SER A 123 -2.72 9.38 0.60
C SER A 123 -2.35 10.68 -0.10
N LYS A 124 -2.67 10.77 -1.40
CA LYS A 124 -2.56 12.01 -2.18
C LYS A 124 -3.73 12.97 -1.93
N PHE A 125 -4.70 12.57 -1.14
CA PHE A 125 -5.92 13.31 -0.84
C PHE A 125 -6.18 13.34 0.66
N ASP A 126 -7.03 14.27 1.11
CA ASP A 126 -7.45 14.38 2.50
C ASP A 126 -8.76 13.60 2.70
N ILE A 127 -8.66 12.42 3.33
CA ILE A 127 -9.80 11.51 3.60
C ILE A 127 -10.88 12.21 4.42
N PHE A 128 -10.47 12.94 5.48
CA PHE A 128 -11.39 13.55 6.45
C PHE A 128 -11.80 14.96 6.08
N LYS A 129 -11.19 15.55 5.04
CA LYS A 129 -11.49 16.90 4.52
C LYS A 129 -11.40 18.01 5.58
N ALA A 130 -10.56 17.82 6.60
CA ALA A 130 -10.38 18.77 7.70
C ALA A 130 -9.10 19.63 7.59
N GLY A 131 -8.34 19.49 6.48
CA GLY A 131 -7.19 20.35 6.17
C GLY A 131 -5.97 20.13 7.04
N LYS A 132 -5.73 18.91 7.52
CA LYS A 132 -4.56 18.55 8.31
C LYS A 132 -3.66 17.60 7.55
N THR A 133 -2.34 17.67 7.78
CA THR A 133 -1.37 16.76 7.21
C THR A 133 -1.51 15.35 7.79
N VAL A 134 -1.81 15.25 9.08
CA VAL A 134 -1.95 13.98 9.79
C VAL A 134 -3.21 13.95 10.64
N TYR A 135 -3.80 12.76 10.72
CA TYR A 135 -4.93 12.44 11.61
C TYR A 135 -4.62 11.16 12.37
N HIS A 136 -4.87 11.20 13.68
CA HIS A 136 -4.81 10.03 14.56
C HIS A 136 -6.22 9.64 14.95
N ILE A 137 -6.52 8.35 14.89
CA ILE A 137 -7.81 7.81 15.27
C ILE A 137 -7.68 7.13 16.63
N ASP A 138 -8.35 7.69 17.62
CA ASP A 138 -8.41 7.16 18.97
C ASP A 138 -9.76 6.49 19.24
N ARG A 139 -9.74 5.44 20.06
CA ARG A 139 -10.94 4.84 20.62
C ARG A 139 -11.24 5.44 21.97
N ILE A 140 -12.43 5.99 22.14
CA ILE A 140 -12.82 6.69 23.35
C ILE A 140 -13.97 5.95 24.04
N ILE A 141 -13.83 5.71 25.33
CA ILE A 141 -14.93 5.24 26.19
C ILE A 141 -15.85 6.43 26.43
N ARG A 142 -17.04 6.43 25.84
CA ARG A 142 -17.98 7.56 25.86
C ARG A 142 -18.31 8.05 27.26
N GLU A 143 -18.49 7.10 28.17
CA GLU A 143 -18.94 7.35 29.56
C GLU A 143 -17.90 8.05 30.40
N THR A 144 -16.61 7.94 30.03
CA THR A 144 -15.49 8.46 30.81
C THR A 144 -14.64 9.49 30.08
N GLY A 145 -14.78 9.58 28.75
CA GLY A 145 -13.93 10.40 27.87
C GLY A 145 -12.48 9.90 27.77
N LYS A 146 -12.17 8.74 28.32
CA LYS A 146 -10.80 8.18 28.31
C LYS A 146 -10.54 7.38 27.08
N ASN A 147 -9.30 7.42 26.59
CA ASN A 147 -8.83 6.51 25.54
C ASN A 147 -8.90 5.07 25.99
N ASN A 148 -9.31 4.19 25.09
CA ASN A 148 -9.26 2.75 25.24
C ASN A 148 -8.17 2.22 24.31
N ASP A 149 -6.97 2.07 24.84
CA ASP A 149 -5.87 1.39 24.14
C ASP A 149 -6.17 -0.11 24.07
N ASN A 150 -6.32 -0.62 22.86
CA ASN A 150 -6.52 -2.04 22.59
C ASN A 150 -5.46 -2.60 21.64
N GLY A 151 -4.31 -1.91 21.53
CA GLY A 151 -3.19 -2.31 20.69
C GLY A 151 -3.35 -1.97 19.20
N LEU A 152 -4.43 -1.29 18.78
CA LEU A 152 -4.58 -0.81 17.40
C LEU A 152 -4.50 0.72 17.33
N GLN A 153 -3.53 1.22 16.57
CA GLN A 153 -3.35 2.62 16.24
C GLN A 153 -3.53 2.85 14.75
N GLU A 154 -4.34 3.85 14.38
CA GLU A 154 -4.57 4.21 12.98
C GLU A 154 -4.11 5.65 12.75
N ILE A 155 -3.22 5.85 11.77
CA ILE A 155 -2.66 7.14 11.40
C ILE A 155 -2.87 7.37 9.92
N TYR A 156 -3.57 8.44 9.58
CA TYR A 156 -3.82 8.84 8.20
C TYR A 156 -2.99 10.08 7.89
N VAL A 157 -2.09 9.95 6.93
CA VAL A 157 -1.21 11.03 6.49
C VAL A 157 -1.57 11.37 5.05
N ASN A 158 -1.56 12.66 4.68
CA ASN A 158 -1.76 13.02 3.29
C ASN A 158 -0.66 13.97 2.78
N THR A 159 -0.40 13.88 1.49
CA THR A 159 0.62 14.70 0.82
C THR A 159 0.08 16.04 0.30
N LYS A 160 -1.20 16.35 0.60
CA LYS A 160 -1.91 17.49 0.04
C LYS A 160 -1.58 18.80 0.75
N TYR A 161 -1.37 18.72 2.06
CA TYR A 161 -1.14 19.89 2.89
C TYR A 161 0.30 19.94 3.37
N ASP A 162 0.82 21.17 3.48
CA ASP A 162 2.11 21.47 4.08
C ASP A 162 1.84 22.45 5.24
N ASP A 163 1.90 21.93 6.45
CA ASP A 163 1.69 22.70 7.68
C ASP A 163 3.02 23.06 8.38
N GLY A 164 4.15 22.84 7.69
CA GLY A 164 5.50 23.12 8.20
C GLY A 164 6.01 22.10 9.22
N THR A 165 5.29 20.99 9.43
CA THR A 165 5.77 19.91 10.30
C THR A 165 6.77 19.02 9.55
N GLU A 166 7.57 18.27 10.31
CA GLU A 166 8.52 17.30 9.76
C GLU A 166 7.82 16.24 8.90
N ILE A 167 6.60 15.84 9.29
CA ILE A 167 5.76 14.94 8.49
C ILE A 167 5.42 15.59 7.14
N ALA A 168 5.06 16.86 7.10
CA ALA A 168 4.77 17.56 5.86
C ALA A 168 6.01 17.67 4.96
N GLU A 169 7.19 17.91 5.54
CA GLU A 169 8.46 17.92 4.81
C GLU A 169 8.77 16.56 4.19
N LEU A 170 8.57 15.46 4.93
CA LEU A 170 8.69 14.10 4.39
C LEU A 170 7.66 13.85 3.27
N MET A 171 6.40 14.24 3.46
CA MET A 171 5.34 14.08 2.46
C MET A 171 5.60 14.89 1.19
N ARG A 172 6.33 15.99 1.26
CA ARG A 172 6.81 16.69 0.08
C ARG A 172 7.77 15.84 -0.75
N ILE A 173 8.65 15.06 -0.11
CA ILE A 173 9.54 14.11 -0.80
C ILE A 173 8.73 12.96 -1.41
N PHE A 174 7.65 12.54 -0.76
CA PHE A 174 6.75 11.49 -1.26
C PHE A 174 5.95 11.91 -2.50
N SER A 175 5.59 13.19 -2.60
CA SER A 175 4.67 13.69 -3.64
C SER A 175 5.36 14.35 -4.83
N ARG A 176 6.66 14.65 -4.75
CA ARG A 176 7.41 15.37 -5.78
C ARG A 176 8.69 14.62 -6.14
N ASN A 177 8.86 14.31 -7.42
CA ASN A 177 10.03 13.59 -7.92
C ASN A 177 11.35 14.38 -7.79
N ASP A 178 11.28 15.71 -7.76
CA ASP A 178 12.41 16.65 -7.65
C ASP A 178 12.75 17.04 -6.19
N ALA A 179 11.98 16.59 -5.20
CA ALA A 179 12.20 16.92 -3.79
C ALA A 179 13.12 15.90 -3.10
N TYR A 180 14.13 16.40 -2.42
CA TYR A 180 15.09 15.63 -1.61
C TYR A 180 15.48 16.47 -0.39
N ASP A 181 15.82 15.79 0.70
CA ASP A 181 16.44 16.39 1.89
C ASP A 181 17.41 15.37 2.50
N PHE A 182 18.69 15.51 2.20
CA PHE A 182 19.71 14.59 2.66
C PHE A 182 20.17 14.84 4.10
N GLU A 183 19.77 15.96 4.70
CA GLU A 183 20.08 16.31 6.09
C GLU A 183 19.06 15.69 7.03
N LYS A 184 17.75 15.93 6.79
CA LYS A 184 16.66 15.42 7.62
C LYS A 184 16.26 13.99 7.28
N PHE A 185 16.19 13.66 5.98
CA PHE A 185 15.73 12.37 5.47
C PHE A 185 16.75 11.71 4.56
N PRO A 186 17.96 11.40 5.09
CA PRO A 186 19.06 10.87 4.27
C PRO A 186 18.76 9.52 3.62
N LYS A 187 18.06 8.61 4.32
CA LYS A 187 17.72 7.28 3.82
C LYS A 187 16.71 7.37 2.67
N THR A 188 15.61 8.09 2.89
CA THR A 188 14.58 8.34 1.89
C THR A 188 15.15 9.03 0.67
N SER A 189 15.92 10.11 0.85
CA SER A 189 16.49 10.90 -0.26
C SER A 189 17.50 10.10 -1.07
N ALA A 190 18.42 9.39 -0.42
CA ALA A 190 19.44 8.60 -1.09
C ALA A 190 18.83 7.45 -1.91
N ARG A 191 17.87 6.72 -1.32
CA ARG A 191 17.21 5.60 -1.99
C ARG A 191 16.36 6.06 -3.17
N LYS A 192 15.59 7.13 -3.00
CA LYS A 192 14.81 7.77 -4.08
C LYS A 192 15.73 8.23 -5.21
N GLN A 193 16.84 8.91 -4.90
CA GLN A 193 17.82 9.34 -5.90
C GLN A 193 18.40 8.15 -6.67
N ASN A 194 18.66 7.04 -5.99
CA ASN A 194 19.16 5.83 -6.65
C ASN A 194 18.21 5.35 -7.75
N PHE A 195 16.91 5.28 -7.48
CA PHE A 195 15.93 4.79 -8.44
C PHE A 195 15.54 5.80 -9.53
N LEU A 196 15.53 7.09 -9.23
CA LEU A 196 15.05 8.10 -10.19
C LEU A 196 16.16 8.82 -10.95
N VAL A 197 17.41 8.81 -10.45
CA VAL A 197 18.52 9.58 -11.02
C VAL A 197 19.63 8.70 -11.53
N ASN A 198 20.08 7.71 -10.74
CA ASN A 198 21.22 6.86 -11.10
C ASN A 198 20.85 5.86 -12.20
N GLU A 199 21.72 5.68 -13.20
CA GLU A 199 21.40 4.88 -14.38
C GLU A 199 21.01 3.44 -14.03
N GLY A 200 21.80 2.71 -13.22
CA GLY A 200 21.48 1.33 -12.84
C GLY A 200 20.17 1.18 -12.05
N GLY A 201 19.85 2.16 -11.18
CA GLY A 201 18.59 2.19 -10.47
C GLY A 201 17.39 2.48 -11.39
N LYS A 202 17.56 3.39 -12.35
CA LYS A 202 16.55 3.67 -13.38
C LYS A 202 16.27 2.47 -14.27
N GLU A 203 17.29 1.73 -14.69
CA GLU A 203 17.12 0.51 -15.49
C GLU A 203 16.31 -0.53 -14.73
N ALA A 204 16.66 -0.78 -13.47
CA ALA A 204 15.88 -1.68 -12.61
C ALA A 204 14.42 -1.21 -12.45
N MET A 205 14.18 0.09 -12.28
CA MET A 205 12.83 0.64 -12.22
C MET A 205 12.07 0.54 -13.54
N CYS A 206 12.73 0.62 -14.68
CA CYS A 206 12.09 0.43 -15.99
C CYS A 206 11.50 -0.98 -16.11
N GLU A 207 12.26 -2.02 -15.73
CA GLU A 207 11.79 -3.40 -15.74
C GLU A 207 10.57 -3.58 -14.81
N ILE A 208 10.63 -3.02 -13.60
CA ILE A 208 9.55 -3.08 -12.62
C ILE A 208 8.28 -2.37 -13.10
N VAL A 209 8.42 -1.18 -13.67
CA VAL A 209 7.26 -0.43 -14.21
C VAL A 209 6.62 -1.18 -15.38
N GLU A 210 7.39 -1.87 -16.20
CA GLU A 210 6.85 -2.70 -17.28
C GLU A 210 6.17 -3.97 -16.75
N GLU A 211 6.74 -4.59 -15.72
CA GLU A 211 6.17 -5.75 -15.07
C GLU A 211 4.85 -5.38 -14.37
N TYR A 212 4.87 -4.35 -13.53
CA TYR A 212 3.69 -3.83 -12.87
C TYR A 212 2.58 -3.44 -13.85
N ALA A 213 2.93 -2.79 -14.98
CA ALA A 213 1.96 -2.46 -16.00
C ALA A 213 1.33 -3.70 -16.67
N ARG A 214 2.09 -4.80 -16.77
CA ARG A 214 1.57 -6.09 -17.27
C ARG A 214 0.64 -6.74 -16.26
N GLU A 215 1.02 -6.77 -14.99
CA GLU A 215 0.19 -7.32 -13.90
C GLU A 215 -1.14 -6.60 -13.78
N VAL A 216 -1.12 -5.26 -13.71
CA VAL A 216 -2.35 -4.45 -13.64
C VAL A 216 -3.24 -4.66 -14.87
N ALA A 217 -2.65 -4.76 -16.06
CA ALA A 217 -3.42 -5.04 -17.27
C ALA A 217 -4.05 -6.44 -17.25
N GLN A 218 -3.35 -7.43 -16.68
CA GLN A 218 -3.87 -8.78 -16.51
C GLN A 218 -5.01 -8.81 -15.50
N GLU A 219 -4.85 -8.21 -14.32
CA GLU A 219 -5.90 -8.13 -13.29
C GLU A 219 -7.17 -7.44 -13.82
N GLN A 220 -7.01 -6.33 -14.54
CA GLN A 220 -8.15 -5.65 -15.18
C GLN A 220 -8.85 -6.53 -16.21
N ALA A 221 -8.09 -7.31 -16.98
CA ALA A 221 -8.67 -8.26 -17.93
C ALA A 221 -9.42 -9.39 -17.23
N GLU A 222 -8.88 -9.93 -16.14
CA GLU A 222 -9.51 -10.97 -15.32
C GLU A 222 -10.81 -10.46 -14.66
N GLU A 223 -10.80 -9.24 -14.10
CA GLU A 223 -11.99 -8.62 -13.54
C GLU A 223 -13.07 -8.37 -14.62
N HIS A 224 -12.64 -7.92 -15.80
CA HIS A 224 -13.55 -7.73 -16.93
C HIS A 224 -14.19 -9.05 -17.37
N VAL A 225 -13.40 -10.11 -17.47
CA VAL A 225 -13.87 -11.47 -17.79
C VAL A 225 -14.85 -11.98 -16.73
N ARG A 226 -14.55 -11.79 -15.45
CA ARG A 226 -15.44 -12.15 -14.35
C ARG A 226 -16.81 -11.48 -14.51
N LYS A 227 -16.82 -10.18 -14.73
CA LYS A 227 -18.07 -9.43 -14.98
C LYS A 227 -18.83 -9.91 -16.21
N LEU A 228 -18.14 -10.31 -17.29
CA LEU A 228 -18.79 -10.90 -18.46
C LEU A 228 -19.48 -12.22 -18.12
N PHE A 229 -18.84 -13.11 -17.37
CA PHE A 229 -19.42 -14.38 -16.94
C PHE A 229 -20.57 -14.20 -15.96
N GLU A 230 -20.47 -13.29 -15.01
CA GLU A 230 -21.56 -12.92 -14.10
C GLU A 230 -22.79 -12.40 -14.83
N ASN A 231 -22.58 -11.73 -15.96
CA ASN A 231 -23.66 -11.25 -16.85
C ASN A 231 -24.11 -12.29 -17.89
N GLY A 232 -23.66 -13.55 -17.78
CA GLY A 232 -24.15 -14.66 -18.61
C GLY A 232 -23.44 -14.82 -19.96
N ALA A 233 -22.30 -14.19 -20.18
CA ALA A 233 -21.54 -14.42 -21.42
C ALA A 233 -21.08 -15.87 -21.52
N SER A 234 -21.08 -16.43 -22.75
CA SER A 234 -20.57 -17.77 -22.99
C SER A 234 -19.05 -17.80 -23.03
N MET A 235 -18.45 -18.94 -22.68
CA MET A 235 -17.00 -19.14 -22.77
C MET A 235 -16.46 -18.85 -24.19
N GLU A 236 -17.20 -19.26 -25.23
CA GLU A 236 -16.81 -19.02 -26.62
C GLU A 236 -16.73 -17.51 -26.93
N LEU A 237 -17.74 -16.75 -26.51
CA LEU A 237 -17.76 -15.30 -26.70
C LEU A 237 -16.58 -14.62 -25.99
N VAL A 238 -16.28 -15.03 -24.76
CA VAL A 238 -15.17 -14.46 -23.97
C VAL A 238 -13.83 -14.79 -24.61
N LYS A 239 -13.60 -16.06 -25.04
CA LYS A 239 -12.38 -16.46 -25.77
C LYS A 239 -12.16 -15.68 -27.07
N MET A 240 -13.23 -15.38 -27.80
CA MET A 240 -13.14 -14.56 -29.03
C MET A 240 -12.82 -13.10 -28.74
N SER A 241 -13.26 -12.57 -27.61
CA SER A 241 -13.17 -11.14 -27.28
C SER A 241 -11.89 -10.79 -26.49
N ILE A 242 -11.40 -11.72 -25.68
CA ILE A 242 -10.27 -11.50 -24.75
C ILE A 242 -9.14 -12.48 -25.10
N THR A 243 -8.16 -11.97 -25.83
CA THR A 243 -6.99 -12.75 -26.26
C THR A 243 -5.76 -12.57 -25.36
N SER A 244 -5.84 -11.71 -24.36
CA SER A 244 -4.74 -11.38 -23.44
C SER A 244 -4.59 -12.35 -22.29
N LEU A 245 -5.60 -13.20 -22.02
CA LEU A 245 -5.58 -14.21 -20.96
C LEU A 245 -5.51 -15.62 -21.56
N SER A 246 -4.83 -16.52 -20.83
CA SER A 246 -4.77 -17.94 -21.24
C SER A 246 -6.12 -18.63 -21.04
N GLU A 247 -6.35 -19.71 -21.78
CA GLU A 247 -7.56 -20.53 -21.63
C GLU A 247 -7.74 -21.08 -20.22
N GLU A 248 -6.63 -21.41 -19.55
CA GLU A 248 -6.62 -21.92 -18.18
C GLU A 248 -7.16 -20.88 -17.19
N ILE A 249 -6.72 -19.61 -17.32
CA ILE A 249 -7.22 -18.50 -16.49
C ILE A 249 -8.70 -18.26 -16.76
N LEU A 250 -9.13 -18.24 -18.03
CA LEU A 250 -10.53 -18.08 -18.40
C LEU A 250 -11.41 -19.19 -17.79
N GLN A 251 -10.93 -20.42 -17.79
CA GLN A 251 -11.64 -21.56 -17.21
C GLN A 251 -11.73 -21.44 -15.68
N GLN A 252 -10.67 -21.06 -14.99
CA GLN A 252 -10.66 -20.85 -13.54
C GLN A 252 -11.64 -19.77 -13.12
N ILE A 253 -11.68 -18.64 -13.83
CA ILE A 253 -12.63 -17.57 -13.56
C ILE A 253 -14.07 -18.05 -13.76
N TYR A 254 -14.33 -18.78 -14.86
CA TYR A 254 -15.66 -19.31 -15.16
C TYR A 254 -16.17 -20.27 -14.07
N GLU A 255 -15.31 -21.19 -13.61
CA GLU A 255 -15.65 -22.13 -12.52
C GLU A 255 -15.89 -21.40 -11.20
N SER A 256 -15.08 -20.36 -10.90
CA SER A 256 -15.25 -19.55 -9.70
C SER A 256 -16.59 -18.80 -9.68
N VAL A 257 -17.03 -18.30 -10.83
CA VAL A 257 -18.32 -17.60 -10.95
C VAL A 257 -19.50 -18.57 -10.82
N LYS A 258 -19.38 -19.79 -11.43
CA LYS A 258 -20.43 -20.80 -11.34
C LYS A 258 -20.53 -21.50 -9.98
N GLY A 259 -19.43 -21.60 -9.24
CA GLY A 259 -19.40 -22.21 -7.90
C GLY A 259 -19.95 -21.31 -6.80
N THR A 260 -20.20 -20.02 -7.10
CA THR A 260 -20.77 -19.04 -6.19
C THR A 260 -22.26 -18.72 -6.47
N ALA A 261 -22.86 -19.37 -7.48
CA ALA A 261 -24.27 -19.17 -7.88
C ALA A 261 -25.19 -20.33 -7.30
#